data_950cc3a60dc8ac8529818486b961fdf3
#
_entry.id   950cc3a60dc8ac8529818486b961fdf3
#
_cell.length_a   1.000
_cell.length_b   1.000
_cell.length_c   1.000
_cell.angle_alpha   90.00
_cell.angle_beta   90.00
_cell.angle_gamma   90.00
#
_symmetry.space_group_name_H-M   'P 1'
#
loop_
_entity.id
_entity.type
_entity.pdbx_description
1 polymer ?
#
loop_
_entity_poly.entity_id
_entity_poly.type
_entity_poly.pdbx_seq_one_letter_code
_entity_poly.pdbx_strand_id
1 'polypeptide(L)'
;MKLINYLIIVSLLIFSSTFAKEKPPFKNILALDKPKIHKEIIFQDIDGNKINLKKINSDKIYILNFWATWCAPCKEEMPSLDKLHAKDGVFVFPINLEDKNLKKTDKFYDDLNITNLNIYFDIEFKLTKAFSIRGVPTTIIFNKNKDEIARIQGSVDFSDEKFISWLDSIE
;
A
#
# COMPACT_ATOMS: atom_id res chain seq x y z
N MET A 1 -11.03 41.40 58.94
CA MET A 1 -10.47 41.32 57.53
C MET A 1 -10.38 39.87 57.13
N LYS A 2 -11.31 39.41 56.32
CA LYS A 2 -11.35 38.02 55.81
C LYS A 2 -10.77 37.99 54.40
N LEU A 3 -9.62 37.31 54.25
CA LEU A 3 -9.01 37.04 52.94
C LEU A 3 -9.77 35.89 52.29
N ILE A 4 -10.44 36.18 51.18
CA ILE A 4 -11.12 35.19 50.36
C ILE A 4 -10.07 34.63 49.41
N ASN A 5 -9.68 33.38 49.65
CA ASN A 5 -8.85 32.63 48.71
C ASN A 5 -9.72 32.18 47.52
N TYR A 6 -9.50 32.80 46.36
CA TYR A 6 -10.02 32.33 45.06
C TYR A 6 -9.16 31.19 44.59
N LEU A 7 -9.63 29.94 44.80
CA LEU A 7 -9.08 28.74 44.12
C LEU A 7 -9.61 28.74 42.68
N ILE A 8 -8.78 29.19 41.74
CA ILE A 8 -9.03 29.00 40.31
C ILE A 8 -8.75 27.53 40.00
N ILE A 9 -9.81 26.73 39.90
CA ILE A 9 -9.75 25.37 39.34
C ILE A 9 -9.63 25.55 37.82
N VAL A 10 -8.41 25.55 37.31
CA VAL A 10 -8.15 25.40 35.87
C VAL A 10 -8.45 23.93 35.51
N SER A 11 -9.67 23.66 35.07
CA SER A 11 -10.03 22.40 34.44
C SER A 11 -9.27 22.29 33.11
N LEU A 12 -8.16 21.57 33.12
CA LEU A 12 -7.50 21.09 31.90
C LEU A 12 -8.43 20.06 31.24
N LEU A 13 -9.27 20.53 30.33
CA LEU A 13 -9.95 19.66 29.39
C LEU A 13 -8.86 19.10 28.45
N ILE A 14 -8.33 17.94 28.83
CA ILE A 14 -7.53 17.11 27.94
C ILE A 14 -8.50 16.65 26.85
N PHE A 15 -8.51 17.39 25.74
CA PHE A 15 -9.20 16.99 24.53
C PHE A 15 -8.41 15.80 23.96
N SER A 16 -8.73 14.60 24.45
CA SER A 16 -8.29 13.37 23.80
C SER A 16 -8.98 13.32 22.45
N SER A 17 -8.36 13.89 21.42
CA SER A 17 -8.75 13.64 20.05
C SER A 17 -8.47 12.15 19.79
N THR A 18 -9.47 11.31 20.01
CA THR A 18 -9.50 9.98 19.44
C THR A 18 -9.53 10.19 17.93
N PHE A 19 -8.37 10.06 17.28
CA PHE A 19 -8.29 9.97 15.83
C PHE A 19 -9.10 8.72 15.43
N ALA A 20 -10.37 8.91 15.12
CA ALA A 20 -11.17 7.86 14.53
C ALA A 20 -10.52 7.54 13.17
N LYS A 21 -10.02 6.31 13.02
CA LYS A 21 -9.45 5.83 11.77
C LYS A 21 -10.46 6.05 10.65
N GLU A 22 -10.09 6.82 9.64
CA GLU A 22 -10.97 7.15 8.54
C GLU A 22 -11.41 5.89 7.80
N LYS A 23 -12.69 5.81 7.42
CA LYS A 23 -13.21 4.64 6.71
C LYS A 23 -12.66 4.61 5.28
N PRO A 24 -12.31 3.41 4.76
CA PRO A 24 -11.90 3.29 3.37
C PRO A 24 -12.95 3.86 2.41
N PRO A 25 -12.53 4.56 1.34
CA PRO A 25 -13.45 5.20 0.39
C PRO A 25 -14.19 4.21 -0.51
N PHE A 26 -13.65 3.01 -0.70
CA PHE A 26 -14.20 1.99 -1.59
C PHE A 26 -14.53 0.70 -0.83
N LYS A 27 -15.60 0.01 -1.26
CA LYS A 27 -16.11 -1.20 -0.59
C LYS A 27 -15.16 -2.41 -0.68
N ASN A 28 -14.29 -2.43 -1.69
CA ASN A 28 -13.30 -3.48 -1.92
C ASN A 28 -11.98 -3.24 -1.16
N ILE A 29 -11.91 -2.21 -0.32
CA ILE A 29 -10.80 -1.96 0.59
C ILE A 29 -11.14 -2.47 1.98
N LEU A 30 -10.35 -3.40 2.48
CA LEU A 30 -10.38 -3.89 3.84
C LEU A 30 -9.24 -3.25 4.64
N ALA A 31 -9.55 -2.25 5.46
CA ALA A 31 -8.62 -1.73 6.44
C ALA A 31 -8.60 -2.64 7.67
N LEU A 32 -7.41 -2.97 8.17
CA LEU A 32 -7.24 -3.83 9.33
C LEU A 32 -7.35 -3.00 10.62
N ASP A 33 -8.06 -3.52 11.62
CA ASP A 33 -8.16 -2.89 12.94
C ASP A 33 -6.79 -2.81 13.63
N LYS A 34 -5.99 -3.86 13.44
CA LYS A 34 -4.61 -3.95 13.94
C LYS A 34 -3.67 -4.32 12.81
N PRO A 35 -2.48 -3.68 12.71
CA PRO A 35 -1.48 -4.05 11.73
C PRO A 35 -1.08 -5.53 11.85
N LYS A 36 -0.94 -6.21 10.72
CA LYS A 36 -0.49 -7.59 10.65
C LYS A 36 0.99 -7.65 10.35
N ILE A 37 1.74 -8.27 11.25
CA ILE A 37 3.19 -8.41 11.16
C ILE A 37 3.54 -9.61 10.28
N HIS A 38 4.40 -9.39 9.30
CA HIS A 38 5.01 -10.43 8.47
C HIS A 38 6.50 -10.53 8.79
N LYS A 39 7.04 -11.74 8.95
CA LYS A 39 8.46 -11.97 9.27
C LYS A 39 9.36 -11.56 8.10
N GLU A 40 8.98 -11.95 6.90
CA GLU A 40 9.70 -11.68 5.67
C GLU A 40 8.72 -11.39 4.54
N ILE A 41 9.13 -10.52 3.61
CA ILE A 41 8.40 -10.18 2.40
C ILE A 41 9.44 -10.08 1.29
N ILE A 42 9.64 -11.21 0.57
CA ILE A 42 10.74 -11.36 -0.39
C ILE A 42 10.19 -11.57 -1.79
N PHE A 43 10.66 -10.76 -2.72
CA PHE A 43 10.38 -10.82 -4.15
C PHE A 43 11.65 -10.57 -4.95
N GLN A 44 11.59 -10.62 -6.27
CA GLN A 44 12.74 -10.39 -7.17
C GLN A 44 12.48 -9.21 -8.10
N ASP A 45 13.56 -8.51 -8.43
CA ASP A 45 13.57 -7.57 -9.55
C ASP A 45 13.77 -8.29 -10.91
N ILE A 46 13.87 -7.50 -11.98
CA ILE A 46 14.08 -8.01 -13.34
C ILE A 46 15.42 -8.72 -13.52
N ASP A 47 16.43 -8.40 -12.71
CA ASP A 47 17.77 -9.01 -12.76
C ASP A 47 17.85 -10.29 -11.91
N GLY A 48 16.82 -10.59 -11.15
CA GLY A 48 16.75 -11.73 -10.25
C GLY A 48 17.32 -11.46 -8.85
N ASN A 49 17.63 -10.21 -8.53
CA ASN A 49 18.05 -9.83 -7.20
C ASN A 49 16.90 -9.94 -6.21
N LYS A 50 17.16 -10.56 -5.06
CA LYS A 50 16.15 -10.68 -4.00
C LYS A 50 16.03 -9.40 -3.21
N ILE A 51 14.82 -8.89 -3.11
CA ILE A 51 14.45 -7.74 -2.30
C ILE A 51 13.64 -8.23 -1.11
N ASN A 52 14.02 -7.86 0.10
CA ASN A 52 13.22 -8.08 1.30
C ASN A 52 12.68 -6.73 1.78
N LEU A 53 11.36 -6.53 1.66
CA LEU A 53 10.70 -5.29 2.07
C LEU A 53 11.04 -4.90 3.52
N LYS A 54 11.12 -5.88 4.42
CA LYS A 54 11.44 -5.63 5.85
C LYS A 54 12.83 -5.05 6.09
N LYS A 55 13.74 -5.17 5.10
CA LYS A 55 15.12 -4.65 5.18
C LYS A 55 15.29 -3.29 4.49
N ILE A 56 14.26 -2.76 3.85
CA ILE A 56 14.32 -1.44 3.21
C ILE A 56 14.33 -0.38 4.32
N ASN A 57 15.39 0.42 4.36
CA ASN A 57 15.52 1.53 5.32
C ASN A 57 14.94 2.81 4.71
N SER A 58 13.65 3.00 4.80
CA SER A 58 12.94 4.18 4.30
C SER A 58 11.64 4.36 5.08
N ASP A 59 11.25 5.61 5.31
CA ASP A 59 10.06 6.01 6.06
C ASP A 59 8.90 6.33 5.08
N LYS A 60 8.40 5.27 4.43
CA LYS A 60 7.34 5.36 3.42
C LYS A 60 6.21 4.38 3.69
N ILE A 61 5.04 4.67 3.11
CA ILE A 61 3.99 3.68 2.88
C ILE A 61 4.45 2.77 1.75
N TYR A 62 4.29 1.47 1.91
CA TYR A 62 4.64 0.50 0.87
C TYR A 62 3.40 -0.20 0.37
N ILE A 63 3.33 -0.36 -0.94
CA ILE A 63 2.21 -0.99 -1.64
C ILE A 63 2.75 -2.15 -2.47
N LEU A 64 2.28 -3.36 -2.19
CA LEU A 64 2.48 -4.51 -3.06
C LEU A 64 1.21 -4.73 -3.87
N ASN A 65 1.31 -4.58 -5.19
CA ASN A 65 0.21 -4.84 -6.11
C ASN A 65 0.50 -6.12 -6.89
N PHE A 66 -0.33 -7.14 -6.72
CA PHE A 66 -0.23 -8.41 -7.43
C PHE A 66 -1.04 -8.35 -8.72
N TRP A 67 -0.38 -8.59 -9.84
CA TRP A 67 -0.95 -8.39 -11.16
C TRP A 67 -0.47 -9.42 -12.20
N ALA A 68 -1.09 -9.41 -13.39
CA ALA A 68 -0.69 -10.22 -14.54
C ALA A 68 -1.03 -9.50 -15.85
N THR A 69 -0.30 -9.79 -16.93
CA THR A 69 -0.49 -9.10 -18.22
C THR A 69 -1.83 -9.43 -18.89
N TRP A 70 -2.43 -10.56 -18.60
CA TRP A 70 -3.74 -11.00 -19.12
C TRP A 70 -4.94 -10.44 -18.30
N CYS A 71 -4.67 -9.79 -17.19
CA CYS A 71 -5.68 -9.28 -16.26
C CYS A 71 -6.23 -7.93 -16.75
N ALA A 72 -7.45 -7.89 -17.27
CA ALA A 72 -8.05 -6.66 -17.78
C ALA A 72 -8.19 -5.56 -16.71
N PRO A 73 -8.73 -5.81 -15.49
CA PRO A 73 -8.80 -4.77 -14.46
C PRO A 73 -7.42 -4.31 -13.96
N CYS A 74 -6.35 -5.14 -14.08
CA CYS A 74 -4.99 -4.70 -13.78
C CYS A 74 -4.51 -3.64 -14.78
N LYS A 75 -4.88 -3.78 -16.08
CA LYS A 75 -4.58 -2.77 -17.10
C LYS A 75 -5.23 -1.43 -16.81
N GLU A 76 -6.44 -1.46 -16.26
CA GLU A 76 -7.19 -0.25 -15.93
C GLU A 76 -6.56 0.53 -14.77
N GLU A 77 -6.06 -0.17 -13.73
CA GLU A 77 -5.52 0.49 -12.55
C GLU A 77 -4.04 0.89 -12.65
N MET A 78 -3.24 0.20 -13.49
CA MET A 78 -1.78 0.37 -13.53
C MET A 78 -1.32 1.81 -13.80
N PRO A 79 -1.96 2.62 -14.69
CA PRO A 79 -1.59 4.02 -14.87
C PRO A 79 -1.79 4.88 -13.62
N SER A 80 -2.79 4.58 -12.80
CA SER A 80 -3.02 5.29 -11.53
C SER A 80 -2.01 4.87 -10.45
N LEU A 81 -1.59 3.59 -10.44
CA LEU A 81 -0.49 3.12 -9.61
C LEU A 81 0.85 3.78 -9.96
N ASP A 82 1.11 3.98 -11.26
CA ASP A 82 2.31 4.67 -11.74
C ASP A 82 2.37 6.11 -11.22
N LYS A 83 1.25 6.82 -11.26
CA LYS A 83 1.12 8.16 -10.68
C LYS A 83 1.29 8.16 -9.16
N LEU A 84 0.70 7.17 -8.48
CA LEU A 84 0.82 7.05 -7.02
C LEU A 84 2.27 6.79 -6.60
N HIS A 85 3.02 5.99 -7.37
CA HIS A 85 4.45 5.73 -7.10
C HIS A 85 5.29 7.01 -7.16
N ALA A 86 4.94 7.96 -8.02
CA ALA A 86 5.61 9.24 -8.15
C ALA A 86 5.30 10.21 -6.98
N LYS A 87 4.30 9.89 -6.12
CA LYS A 87 3.96 10.69 -4.94
C LYS A 87 5.01 10.48 -3.84
N ASP A 88 5.44 11.56 -3.21
CA ASP A 88 6.31 11.48 -2.04
C ASP A 88 5.62 10.69 -0.89
N GLY A 89 6.42 9.95 -0.14
CA GLY A 89 5.93 9.16 0.99
C GLY A 89 5.36 7.79 0.62
N VAL A 90 5.22 7.45 -0.67
CA VAL A 90 4.70 6.15 -1.12
C VAL A 90 5.72 5.42 -1.97
N PHE A 91 5.77 4.10 -1.85
CA PHE A 91 6.54 3.22 -2.72
C PHE A 91 5.72 2.02 -3.18
N VAL A 92 5.55 1.86 -4.50
CA VAL A 92 4.77 0.78 -5.09
C VAL A 92 5.68 -0.28 -5.68
N PHE A 93 5.41 -1.54 -5.35
CA PHE A 93 6.02 -2.73 -5.91
C PHE A 93 4.96 -3.53 -6.69
N PRO A 94 4.86 -3.38 -8.00
CA PRO A 94 3.98 -4.23 -8.81
C PRO A 94 4.62 -5.60 -8.98
N ILE A 95 4.01 -6.62 -8.36
CA ILE A 95 4.48 -8.00 -8.33
C ILE A 95 3.76 -8.80 -9.41
N ASN A 96 4.46 -9.12 -10.49
CA ASN A 96 3.93 -9.95 -11.57
C ASN A 96 3.88 -11.42 -11.12
N LEU A 97 2.72 -12.08 -11.35
CA LEU A 97 2.48 -13.47 -10.97
C LEU A 97 2.69 -14.47 -12.13
N GLU A 98 3.19 -14.00 -13.27
CA GLU A 98 3.51 -14.86 -14.40
C GLU A 98 4.98 -15.29 -14.37
N ASP A 99 5.30 -16.30 -15.18
CA ASP A 99 6.69 -16.64 -15.44
C ASP A 99 7.43 -15.42 -16.02
N LYS A 100 8.68 -15.25 -15.63
CA LYS A 100 9.49 -14.11 -16.04
C LYS A 100 9.63 -14.04 -17.56
N ASN A 101 8.81 -13.24 -18.18
CA ASN A 101 8.83 -12.95 -19.61
C ASN A 101 8.91 -11.43 -19.84
N LEU A 102 10.14 -10.91 -19.90
CA LEU A 102 10.38 -9.48 -19.99
C LEU A 102 9.74 -8.85 -21.23
N LYS A 103 9.78 -9.51 -22.40
CA LYS A 103 9.14 -8.97 -23.60
C LYS A 103 7.64 -8.71 -23.42
N LYS A 104 6.96 -9.59 -22.69
CA LYS A 104 5.52 -9.47 -22.43
C LYS A 104 5.24 -8.37 -21.41
N THR A 105 6.04 -8.28 -20.37
CA THR A 105 5.90 -7.24 -19.34
C THR A 105 6.31 -5.86 -19.84
N ASP A 106 7.41 -5.75 -20.62
CA ASP A 106 7.84 -4.51 -21.23
C ASP A 106 6.76 -3.97 -22.18
N LYS A 107 6.27 -4.85 -23.09
CA LYS A 107 5.16 -4.46 -23.98
C LYS A 107 3.92 -4.00 -23.21
N PHE A 108 3.58 -4.64 -22.09
CA PHE A 108 2.45 -4.21 -21.24
C PHE A 108 2.68 -2.81 -20.68
N TYR A 109 3.89 -2.50 -20.22
CA TYR A 109 4.25 -1.18 -19.70
C TYR A 109 4.25 -0.12 -20.80
N ASP A 110 4.81 -0.42 -21.95
CA ASP A 110 4.81 0.46 -23.13
C ASP A 110 3.39 0.79 -23.60
N ASP A 111 2.55 -0.24 -23.76
CA ASP A 111 1.14 -0.07 -24.18
C ASP A 111 0.33 0.84 -23.23
N LEU A 112 0.70 0.91 -21.95
CA LEU A 112 0.02 1.70 -20.92
C LEU A 112 0.76 2.99 -20.54
N ASN A 113 1.90 3.30 -21.18
CA ASN A 113 2.79 4.43 -20.87
C ASN A 113 3.22 4.47 -19.39
N ILE A 114 3.55 3.31 -18.81
CA ILE A 114 4.07 3.19 -17.44
C ILE A 114 5.55 3.56 -17.45
N THR A 115 5.95 4.54 -16.65
CA THR A 115 7.31 5.10 -16.67
C THR A 115 8.00 5.17 -15.31
N ASN A 116 7.24 5.14 -14.21
CA ASN A 116 7.77 5.27 -12.86
C ASN A 116 7.90 3.92 -12.14
N LEU A 117 7.08 2.93 -12.50
CA LEU A 117 7.06 1.63 -11.88
C LEU A 117 8.14 0.70 -12.43
N ASN A 118 8.87 0.04 -11.54
CA ASN A 118 9.72 -1.10 -11.90
C ASN A 118 8.91 -2.41 -11.90
N ILE A 119 9.45 -3.45 -12.54
CA ILE A 119 8.81 -4.77 -12.61
C ILE A 119 9.42 -5.69 -11.56
N TYR A 120 8.57 -6.37 -10.79
CA TYR A 120 8.98 -7.36 -9.79
C TYR A 120 8.23 -8.67 -10.00
N PHE A 121 8.77 -9.77 -9.46
CA PHE A 121 8.23 -11.11 -9.62
C PHE A 121 8.12 -11.82 -8.27
N ASP A 122 7.07 -12.63 -8.12
CA ASP A 122 6.89 -13.53 -6.96
C ASP A 122 7.70 -14.81 -7.17
N ILE A 123 8.67 -15.07 -6.31
CA ILE A 123 9.53 -16.26 -6.40
C ILE A 123 8.73 -17.49 -6.00
N GLU A 124 8.52 -18.41 -6.94
CA GLU A 124 7.84 -19.69 -6.67
C GLU A 124 6.47 -19.52 -6.00
N PHE A 125 5.78 -18.41 -6.28
CA PHE A 125 4.50 -18.05 -5.67
C PHE A 125 4.56 -17.99 -4.12
N LYS A 126 5.72 -17.64 -3.55
CA LYS A 126 5.91 -17.58 -2.10
C LYS A 126 5.07 -16.47 -1.46
N LEU A 127 5.07 -15.28 -2.07
CA LEU A 127 4.22 -14.17 -1.58
C LEU A 127 2.74 -14.47 -1.80
N THR A 128 2.37 -14.99 -2.97
CA THR A 128 1.01 -15.42 -3.29
C THR A 128 0.46 -16.35 -2.21
N LYS A 129 1.26 -17.34 -1.79
CA LYS A 129 0.90 -18.28 -0.71
C LYS A 129 0.87 -17.60 0.66
N ALA A 130 1.91 -16.83 1.01
CA ALA A 130 2.04 -16.18 2.32
C ALA A 130 0.91 -15.17 2.59
N PHE A 131 0.50 -14.43 1.56
CA PHE A 131 -0.58 -13.45 1.64
C PHE A 131 -1.96 -14.04 1.28
N SER A 132 -2.03 -15.32 0.91
CA SER A 132 -3.28 -15.98 0.48
C SER A 132 -3.96 -15.22 -0.68
N ILE A 133 -3.18 -14.82 -1.67
CA ILE A 133 -3.69 -14.14 -2.87
C ILE A 133 -4.54 -15.13 -3.67
N ARG A 134 -5.80 -14.79 -3.93
CA ARG A 134 -6.77 -15.65 -4.61
C ARG A 134 -7.10 -15.20 -6.03
N GLY A 135 -6.70 -14.00 -6.39
CA GLY A 135 -6.94 -13.41 -7.71
C GLY A 135 -6.20 -12.10 -7.88
N VAL A 136 -6.19 -11.60 -9.10
CA VAL A 136 -5.57 -10.33 -9.48
C VAL A 136 -6.62 -9.38 -10.06
N PRO A 137 -6.50 -8.05 -9.84
CA PRO A 137 -5.50 -7.46 -8.98
C PRO A 137 -5.82 -7.65 -7.49
N THR A 138 -4.78 -7.79 -6.69
CA THR A 138 -4.87 -7.69 -5.23
C THR A 138 -3.77 -6.77 -4.76
N THR A 139 -4.12 -5.78 -3.94
CA THR A 139 -3.15 -4.82 -3.41
C THR A 139 -3.06 -4.94 -1.90
N ILE A 140 -1.84 -4.93 -1.35
CA ILE A 140 -1.58 -4.92 0.08
C ILE A 140 -0.84 -3.66 0.43
N ILE A 141 -1.34 -2.93 1.44
CA ILE A 141 -0.77 -1.69 1.91
C ILE A 141 -0.09 -1.93 3.25
N PHE A 142 1.14 -1.45 3.36
CA PHE A 142 1.97 -1.55 4.56
C PHE A 142 2.30 -0.15 5.07
N ASN A 143 2.29 0.00 6.38
CA ASN A 143 2.76 1.22 7.04
C ASN A 143 4.31 1.36 6.97
N LYS A 144 4.83 2.44 7.53
CA LYS A 144 6.27 2.74 7.60
C LYS A 144 7.07 1.64 8.32
N ASN A 145 6.45 0.89 9.24
CA ASN A 145 7.06 -0.27 9.91
C ASN A 145 7.02 -1.56 9.07
N LYS A 146 6.48 -1.49 7.84
CA LYS A 146 6.27 -2.62 6.93
C LYS A 146 5.30 -3.67 7.51
N ASP A 147 4.33 -3.23 8.31
CA ASP A 147 3.24 -4.06 8.78
C ASP A 147 2.00 -3.80 7.93
N GLU A 148 1.31 -4.86 7.55
CA GLU A 148 0.13 -4.79 6.71
C GLU A 148 -1.02 -4.08 7.44
N ILE A 149 -1.57 -3.04 6.82
CA ILE A 149 -2.64 -2.21 7.38
C ILE A 149 -3.93 -2.24 6.57
N ALA A 150 -3.85 -2.61 5.29
CA ALA A 150 -5.04 -2.74 4.45
C ALA A 150 -4.82 -3.69 3.27
N ARG A 151 -5.94 -4.17 2.69
CA ARG A 151 -6.00 -4.94 1.45
C ARG A 151 -7.06 -4.40 0.52
N ILE A 152 -6.79 -4.47 -0.77
CA ILE A 152 -7.74 -4.16 -1.83
C ILE A 152 -7.89 -5.40 -2.70
N GLN A 153 -9.13 -5.83 -2.95
CA GLN A 153 -9.43 -6.94 -3.85
C GLN A 153 -10.15 -6.40 -5.08
N GLY A 154 -9.55 -6.59 -6.26
CA GLY A 154 -10.01 -5.95 -7.49
C GLY A 154 -9.41 -4.55 -7.66
N SER A 155 -9.68 -3.93 -8.82
CA SER A 155 -9.11 -2.64 -9.20
C SER A 155 -9.74 -1.46 -8.46
N VAL A 156 -8.93 -0.42 -8.28
CA VAL A 156 -9.35 0.92 -7.85
C VAL A 156 -8.58 1.97 -8.66
N ASP A 157 -9.09 3.18 -8.72
CA ASP A 157 -8.31 4.32 -9.19
C ASP A 157 -7.46 4.86 -8.04
N PHE A 158 -6.16 4.54 -8.08
CA PHE A 158 -5.19 4.99 -7.07
C PHE A 158 -4.88 6.50 -7.13
N SER A 159 -5.36 7.20 -8.17
CA SER A 159 -5.27 8.65 -8.31
C SER A 159 -6.55 9.38 -7.83
N ASP A 160 -7.59 8.66 -7.40
CA ASP A 160 -8.80 9.24 -6.82
C ASP A 160 -8.47 10.02 -5.54
N GLU A 161 -8.95 11.26 -5.43
CA GLU A 161 -8.66 12.15 -4.30
C GLU A 161 -9.09 11.57 -2.95
N LYS A 162 -10.20 10.80 -2.93
CA LYS A 162 -10.68 10.15 -1.70
C LYS A 162 -9.74 9.02 -1.28
N PHE A 163 -9.18 8.28 -2.27
CA PHE A 163 -8.19 7.25 -1.98
C PHE A 163 -6.92 7.88 -1.41
N ILE A 164 -6.42 8.94 -2.04
CA ILE A 164 -5.22 9.67 -1.60
C ILE A 164 -5.41 10.23 -0.17
N SER A 165 -6.52 10.94 0.07
CA SER A 165 -6.84 11.48 1.41
C SER A 165 -6.90 10.39 2.47
N TRP A 166 -7.57 9.28 2.15
CA TRP A 166 -7.65 8.14 3.06
C TRP A 166 -6.27 7.53 3.31
N LEU A 167 -5.44 7.34 2.28
CA LEU A 167 -4.09 6.78 2.41
C LEU A 167 -3.21 7.67 3.31
N ASP A 168 -3.31 8.99 3.15
CA ASP A 168 -2.59 9.96 3.98
C ASP A 168 -3.10 9.96 5.45
N SER A 169 -4.36 9.56 5.70
CA SER A 169 -4.94 9.52 7.04
C SER A 169 -4.57 8.27 7.86
N ILE A 170 -4.09 7.21 7.22
CA ILE A 170 -3.77 5.92 7.85
C ILE A 170 -2.28 5.71 8.15
N GLU A 171 -1.47 6.77 7.95
CA GLU A 171 -0.04 6.79 8.26
C GLU A 171 0.27 6.64 9.76
#